data_17a8b365453ff680341a2cb0e734bccc
#
_entry.id   17a8b365453ff680341a2cb0e734bccc
#
_cell.length_a   1.000
_cell.length_b   1.000
_cell.length_c   1.000
_cell.angle_alpha   90.00
_cell.angle_beta   90.00
_cell.angle_gamma   90.00
#
_symmetry.space_group_name_H-M   'P 1'
#
loop_
_entity.id
_entity.type
_entity.pdbx_description
1 polymer ?
#
loop_
_entity_poly.entity_id
_entity_poly.type
_entity_poly.pdbx_seq_one_letter_code
_entity_poly.pdbx_strand_id
1 'polypeptide(L)'
;MPLVGDFVELIAPVAPSTLGAEVFDRFQREPNTLAIAVVGQDGRPLGLIERNAFTLRMAAEYGRALYARKPAASLMDRNAPVAEASTSAEFFFQAYGAAELGALLGGFIVVADGRYLGVGTALQIVQAGAALHRQRAEEMGALARDLAAAEAEAVASSRAKSEFLAVMSHEIRTPLNGVLGVAALMEKKLEQEELRPYVRTVIDSGQSLLRLLTDALDMSRASAGMLTLEEEPLNLSAVAFDIDALWRARAEEKALSLTVRTEFEAGPWVRADGMRIKQLLNNLVGNALKFTQSGGVIVSLSSHLTPDGVRVELTVDDSGPGVPEAAAATIFEPFNTGKAGREGAGAGLGLAICRQIAERMDG
;
A
#
# COMPACT_ATOMS: atom_id res chain seq x y z
N MET A 1 -23.09 10.81 -9.93
CA MET A 1 -22.82 10.88 -11.38
C MET A 1 -23.78 11.88 -12.00
N PRO A 2 -23.33 12.76 -12.89
CA PRO A 2 -24.23 13.71 -13.55
C PRO A 2 -25.26 12.98 -14.42
N LEU A 3 -26.49 13.47 -14.36
CA LEU A 3 -27.60 12.95 -15.18
C LEU A 3 -27.72 13.77 -16.47
N VAL A 4 -28.32 13.20 -17.49
CA VAL A 4 -28.59 13.93 -18.74
C VAL A 4 -29.45 15.15 -18.52
N GLY A 5 -30.39 15.09 -17.55
CA GLY A 5 -31.22 16.22 -17.13
C GLY A 5 -30.48 17.42 -16.58
N ASP A 6 -29.25 17.23 -16.04
CA ASP A 6 -28.42 18.34 -15.51
C ASP A 6 -27.86 19.24 -16.63
N PHE A 7 -27.91 18.77 -17.89
CA PHE A 7 -27.34 19.44 -19.07
C PHE A 7 -28.40 19.83 -20.10
N VAL A 8 -29.67 19.88 -19.68
CA VAL A 8 -30.77 20.21 -20.55
C VAL A 8 -30.90 21.73 -20.74
N GLU A 9 -31.03 22.18 -21.97
CA GLU A 9 -31.42 23.53 -22.30
C GLU A 9 -32.93 23.56 -22.51
N LEU A 10 -33.60 24.38 -21.71
CA LEU A 10 -35.09 24.52 -21.80
C LEU A 10 -35.48 25.36 -22.99
N ILE A 11 -35.47 24.74 -24.16
CA ILE A 11 -35.90 25.37 -25.43
C ILE A 11 -37.37 25.07 -25.65
N ALA A 12 -38.19 26.11 -25.89
CA ALA A 12 -39.60 25.89 -26.20
C ALA A 12 -39.72 25.08 -27.50
N PRO A 13 -40.52 24.01 -27.56
CA PRO A 13 -40.71 23.23 -28.78
C PRO A 13 -41.60 23.95 -29.80
N VAL A 14 -41.64 23.41 -31.02
CA VAL A 14 -42.59 23.86 -32.04
C VAL A 14 -43.61 22.75 -32.33
N ALA A 15 -44.82 23.17 -32.74
CA ALA A 15 -45.84 22.24 -33.15
C ALA A 15 -45.49 21.59 -34.51
N PRO A 16 -46.00 20.38 -34.81
CA PRO A 16 -45.77 19.71 -36.07
C PRO A 16 -46.25 20.50 -37.30
N SER A 17 -47.25 21.37 -37.11
CA SER A 17 -47.85 22.23 -38.16
C SER A 17 -47.10 23.56 -38.34
N THR A 18 -46.17 23.93 -37.45
CA THR A 18 -45.38 25.16 -37.54
C THR A 18 -44.66 25.24 -38.89
N LEU A 19 -44.75 26.37 -39.57
CA LEU A 19 -44.16 26.52 -40.91
C LEU A 19 -42.63 26.69 -40.83
N GLY A 20 -41.92 26.19 -41.87
CA GLY A 20 -40.46 26.31 -41.94
C GLY A 20 -39.97 27.76 -41.90
N ALA A 21 -40.73 28.73 -42.44
CA ALA A 21 -40.41 30.14 -42.31
C ALA A 21 -40.37 30.60 -40.85
N GLU A 22 -41.33 30.18 -40.02
CA GLU A 22 -41.43 30.55 -38.61
C GLU A 22 -40.26 29.91 -37.80
N VAL A 23 -39.89 28.66 -38.13
CA VAL A 23 -38.73 27.98 -37.51
C VAL A 23 -37.45 28.69 -37.90
N PHE A 24 -37.30 29.13 -39.15
CA PHE A 24 -36.14 29.87 -39.62
C PHE A 24 -36.01 31.22 -38.93
N ASP A 25 -37.10 31.99 -38.86
CA ASP A 25 -37.14 33.28 -38.16
C ASP A 25 -36.83 33.17 -36.67
N ARG A 26 -37.22 32.06 -36.06
CA ARG A 26 -36.90 31.75 -34.69
C ARG A 26 -35.39 31.51 -34.51
N PHE A 27 -34.79 30.70 -35.38
CA PHE A 27 -33.32 30.51 -35.35
C PHE A 27 -32.55 31.82 -35.59
N GLN A 28 -33.07 32.77 -36.34
CA GLN A 28 -32.46 34.08 -36.54
C GLN A 28 -32.53 34.94 -35.25
N ARG A 29 -33.66 34.88 -34.55
CA ARG A 29 -33.87 35.62 -33.30
C ARG A 29 -33.15 35.03 -32.09
N GLU A 30 -32.95 33.72 -32.10
CA GLU A 30 -32.31 32.96 -31.01
C GLU A 30 -30.97 32.38 -31.51
N PRO A 31 -29.88 33.19 -31.61
CA PRO A 31 -28.63 32.75 -32.23
C PRO A 31 -27.92 31.61 -31.49
N ASN A 32 -28.19 31.43 -30.24
CA ASN A 32 -27.56 30.37 -29.40
C ASN A 32 -28.33 29.02 -29.44
N THR A 33 -29.58 29.00 -29.92
CA THR A 33 -30.38 27.78 -30.04
C THR A 33 -29.84 26.94 -31.17
N LEU A 34 -29.26 25.79 -30.88
CA LEU A 34 -28.65 24.89 -31.87
C LEU A 34 -29.64 23.93 -32.48
N ALA A 35 -30.70 23.58 -31.78
CA ALA A 35 -31.75 22.69 -32.28
C ALA A 35 -33.09 23.01 -31.63
N ILE A 36 -34.19 22.73 -32.33
CA ILE A 36 -35.56 22.92 -31.83
C ILE A 36 -36.31 21.59 -32.00
N ALA A 37 -36.91 21.11 -30.91
CA ALA A 37 -37.70 19.90 -30.93
C ALA A 37 -39.11 20.17 -31.54
N VAL A 38 -39.60 19.23 -32.30
CA VAL A 38 -41.01 19.19 -32.78
C VAL A 38 -41.75 18.26 -31.84
N VAL A 39 -42.79 18.78 -31.18
CA VAL A 39 -43.53 18.06 -30.14
C VAL A 39 -45.02 17.98 -30.49
N GLY A 40 -45.60 16.80 -30.28
CA GLY A 40 -47.02 16.54 -30.50
C GLY A 40 -47.90 17.21 -29.43
N GLN A 41 -49.21 17.22 -29.67
CA GLN A 41 -50.20 17.74 -28.70
C GLN A 41 -50.22 17.01 -27.36
N ASP A 42 -49.74 15.77 -27.34
CA ASP A 42 -49.61 14.92 -26.16
C ASP A 42 -48.33 15.22 -25.34
N GLY A 43 -47.50 16.17 -25.80
CA GLY A 43 -46.23 16.53 -25.19
C GLY A 43 -45.09 15.59 -25.51
N ARG A 44 -45.28 14.63 -26.41
CA ARG A 44 -44.20 13.71 -26.84
C ARG A 44 -43.40 14.29 -28.00
N PRO A 45 -42.06 14.14 -27.97
CA PRO A 45 -41.23 14.61 -29.06
C PRO A 45 -41.43 13.72 -30.31
N LEU A 46 -41.49 14.34 -31.50
CA LEU A 46 -41.63 13.69 -32.79
C LEU A 46 -40.33 13.72 -33.59
N GLY A 47 -39.44 14.65 -33.27
CA GLY A 47 -38.14 14.79 -33.92
C GLY A 47 -37.49 16.12 -33.61
N LEU A 48 -36.34 16.37 -34.20
CA LEU A 48 -35.49 17.53 -33.95
C LEU A 48 -35.17 18.27 -35.26
N ILE A 49 -35.17 19.60 -35.24
CA ILE A 49 -34.68 20.42 -36.34
C ILE A 49 -33.38 21.05 -35.90
N GLU A 50 -32.27 20.63 -36.49
CA GLU A 50 -30.93 21.18 -36.21
C GLU A 50 -30.72 22.44 -37.05
N ARG A 51 -30.20 23.49 -36.39
CA ARG A 51 -30.00 24.82 -36.99
C ARG A 51 -29.16 24.77 -38.27
N ASN A 52 -27.95 24.19 -38.20
CA ASN A 52 -27.00 24.28 -39.31
C ASN A 52 -27.54 23.54 -40.54
N ALA A 53 -28.03 22.32 -40.36
CA ALA A 53 -28.62 21.56 -41.45
C ALA A 53 -29.85 22.26 -42.05
N PHE A 54 -30.70 22.83 -41.19
CA PHE A 54 -31.90 23.52 -41.66
C PHE A 54 -31.56 24.86 -42.32
N THR A 55 -30.64 25.65 -41.76
CA THR A 55 -30.23 26.94 -42.36
C THR A 55 -29.54 26.73 -43.70
N LEU A 56 -28.71 25.68 -43.87
CA LEU A 56 -28.11 25.34 -45.14
C LEU A 56 -29.16 24.97 -46.21
N ARG A 57 -30.20 24.20 -45.81
CA ARG A 57 -31.34 23.88 -46.70
C ARG A 57 -32.11 25.13 -47.13
N MET A 58 -32.33 26.06 -46.21
CA MET A 58 -33.03 27.32 -46.49
C MET A 58 -32.20 28.29 -47.33
N ALA A 59 -30.87 28.26 -47.22
CA ALA A 59 -29.94 29.10 -47.98
C ALA A 59 -29.61 28.56 -49.36
N ALA A 60 -29.93 27.29 -49.68
CA ALA A 60 -29.72 26.70 -51.01
C ALA A 60 -30.54 27.41 -52.07
N GLU A 61 -30.10 27.31 -53.35
CA GLU A 61 -30.85 27.80 -54.49
C GLU A 61 -32.27 27.22 -54.47
N TYR A 62 -33.30 28.04 -54.46
CA TYR A 62 -34.72 27.67 -54.29
C TYR A 62 -35.09 27.15 -52.87
N GLY A 63 -34.16 27.11 -51.88
CA GLY A 63 -34.41 26.55 -50.55
C GLY A 63 -35.60 27.17 -49.83
N ARG A 64 -35.72 28.52 -49.85
CA ARG A 64 -36.89 29.21 -49.26
C ARG A 64 -38.20 28.85 -49.95
N ALA A 65 -38.21 28.74 -51.29
CA ALA A 65 -39.39 28.40 -52.00
C ALA A 65 -39.89 26.96 -51.72
N LEU A 66 -38.96 26.07 -51.50
CA LEU A 66 -39.18 24.63 -51.19
C LEU A 66 -39.57 24.34 -49.76
N TYR A 67 -38.98 25.05 -48.81
CA TYR A 67 -39.05 24.66 -47.37
C TYR A 67 -39.85 25.64 -46.49
N ALA A 68 -39.97 26.93 -46.90
CA ALA A 68 -40.62 27.93 -46.04
C ALA A 68 -42.08 27.62 -45.70
N ARG A 69 -42.84 27.02 -46.63
CA ARG A 69 -44.25 26.65 -46.46
C ARG A 69 -44.47 25.21 -46.01
N LYS A 70 -43.39 24.43 -45.82
CA LYS A 70 -43.51 23.07 -45.32
C LYS A 70 -43.69 23.05 -43.79
N PRO A 71 -44.51 22.13 -43.26
CA PRO A 71 -44.67 21.98 -41.82
C PRO A 71 -43.43 21.38 -41.19
N ALA A 72 -43.15 21.76 -39.94
CA ALA A 72 -42.00 21.27 -39.13
C ALA A 72 -41.88 19.74 -39.10
N ALA A 73 -43.02 19.04 -39.09
CA ALA A 73 -43.06 17.58 -39.14
C ALA A 73 -42.41 16.97 -40.40
N SER A 74 -42.30 17.72 -41.52
CA SER A 74 -41.63 17.28 -42.73
C SER A 74 -40.17 17.74 -42.84
N LEU A 75 -39.73 18.60 -41.93
CA LEU A 75 -38.39 19.21 -41.90
C LEU A 75 -37.50 18.61 -40.82
N MET A 76 -38.11 18.00 -39.80
CA MET A 76 -37.42 17.42 -38.64
C MET A 76 -36.68 16.13 -39.00
N ASP A 77 -35.62 15.86 -38.25
CA ASP A 77 -35.04 14.52 -38.16
C ASP A 77 -35.86 13.70 -37.16
N ARG A 78 -36.46 12.60 -37.64
CA ARG A 78 -37.26 11.68 -36.81
C ARG A 78 -36.41 10.70 -36.03
N ASN A 79 -35.17 10.52 -36.42
CA ASN A 79 -34.20 9.60 -35.77
C ASN A 79 -33.28 10.33 -34.82
N ALA A 80 -33.59 11.60 -34.46
CA ALA A 80 -32.80 12.33 -33.48
C ALA A 80 -32.70 11.56 -32.15
N PRO A 81 -31.54 11.51 -31.54
CA PRO A 81 -31.37 10.81 -30.26
C PRO A 81 -32.28 11.36 -29.17
N VAL A 82 -32.88 10.46 -28.38
CA VAL A 82 -33.73 10.81 -27.22
C VAL A 82 -33.16 10.20 -25.99
N ALA A 83 -33.01 11.01 -24.94
CA ALA A 83 -32.50 10.58 -23.63
C ALA A 83 -33.51 10.87 -22.54
N GLU A 84 -33.69 9.96 -21.60
CA GLU A 84 -34.43 10.21 -20.37
C GLU A 84 -33.56 11.07 -19.42
N ALA A 85 -34.15 12.09 -18.81
CA ALA A 85 -33.43 13.03 -17.95
C ALA A 85 -32.74 12.35 -16.76
N SER A 86 -33.31 11.24 -16.29
CA SER A 86 -32.74 10.42 -15.19
C SER A 86 -31.59 9.50 -15.61
N THR A 87 -31.27 9.43 -16.91
CA THR A 87 -30.19 8.60 -17.42
C THR A 87 -28.83 9.18 -17.03
N SER A 88 -27.88 8.33 -16.61
CA SER A 88 -26.48 8.74 -16.42
C SER A 88 -25.90 9.27 -17.75
N ALA A 89 -25.27 10.44 -17.69
CA ALA A 89 -24.64 11.03 -18.89
C ALA A 89 -23.56 10.11 -19.47
N GLU A 90 -22.79 9.42 -18.63
CA GLU A 90 -21.76 8.45 -19.06
C GLU A 90 -22.38 7.28 -19.82
N PHE A 91 -23.45 6.69 -19.28
CA PHE A 91 -24.16 5.58 -19.92
C PHE A 91 -24.75 5.99 -21.26
N PHE A 92 -25.34 7.18 -21.33
CA PHE A 92 -25.90 7.72 -22.57
C PHE A 92 -24.84 7.84 -23.66
N PHE A 93 -23.66 8.35 -23.35
CA PHE A 93 -22.56 8.46 -24.32
C PHE A 93 -21.97 7.12 -24.72
N GLN A 94 -21.83 6.19 -23.80
CA GLN A 94 -21.35 4.84 -24.13
C GLN A 94 -22.30 4.11 -25.06
N ALA A 95 -23.60 4.31 -24.90
CA ALA A 95 -24.63 3.68 -25.74
C ALA A 95 -24.58 4.15 -27.19
N TYR A 96 -24.21 5.43 -27.44
CA TYR A 96 -24.13 5.97 -28.81
C TYR A 96 -22.77 5.73 -29.48
N GLY A 97 -21.74 5.26 -28.78
CA GLY A 97 -20.42 4.89 -29.33
C GLY A 97 -19.72 5.99 -30.14
N ALA A 98 -18.48 5.75 -30.54
CA ALA A 98 -17.67 6.73 -31.28
C ALA A 98 -18.19 6.95 -32.74
N ALA A 99 -18.89 5.98 -33.30
CA ALA A 99 -19.42 6.03 -34.70
C ALA A 99 -20.66 6.94 -34.84
N GLU A 100 -21.43 7.11 -33.75
CA GLU A 100 -22.66 7.90 -33.73
C GLU A 100 -22.53 9.25 -33.05
N LEU A 101 -21.32 9.60 -32.59
CA LEU A 101 -21.03 10.92 -31.97
C LEU A 101 -21.45 12.09 -32.89
N GLY A 102 -21.38 11.89 -34.21
CA GLY A 102 -21.88 12.86 -35.22
C GLY A 102 -23.34 13.23 -35.05
N ALA A 103 -24.19 12.28 -34.69
CA ALA A 103 -25.63 12.51 -34.47
C ALA A 103 -25.87 13.37 -33.21
N LEU A 104 -25.03 13.23 -32.19
CA LEU A 104 -25.09 14.02 -30.94
C LEU A 104 -24.61 15.47 -31.10
N LEU A 105 -23.78 15.75 -32.12
CA LEU A 105 -23.32 17.11 -32.43
C LEU A 105 -24.45 18.04 -32.85
N GLY A 106 -25.47 17.50 -33.52
CA GLY A 106 -26.68 18.23 -33.91
C GLY A 106 -27.65 18.49 -32.74
N GLY A 107 -27.40 17.92 -31.58
CA GLY A 107 -28.26 17.94 -30.41
C GLY A 107 -29.09 16.68 -30.25
N PHE A 108 -29.64 16.49 -29.06
CA PHE A 108 -30.53 15.37 -28.75
C PHE A 108 -31.69 15.86 -27.88
N ILE A 109 -32.80 15.13 -27.92
CA ILE A 109 -34.00 15.46 -27.18
C ILE A 109 -33.92 14.86 -25.77
N VAL A 110 -34.21 15.65 -24.75
CA VAL A 110 -34.32 15.18 -23.37
C VAL A 110 -35.78 15.12 -22.99
N VAL A 111 -36.16 14.01 -22.40
CA VAL A 111 -37.52 13.75 -21.92
C VAL A 111 -37.55 13.44 -20.43
N ALA A 112 -38.68 13.72 -19.80
CA ALA A 112 -39.00 13.28 -18.47
C ALA A 112 -40.31 12.53 -18.51
N ASP A 113 -40.33 11.27 -18.12
CA ASP A 113 -41.49 10.36 -18.20
C ASP A 113 -42.07 10.31 -19.63
N GLY A 114 -41.19 10.29 -20.66
CA GLY A 114 -41.55 10.26 -22.07
C GLY A 114 -42.11 11.58 -22.62
N ARG A 115 -42.14 12.66 -21.83
CA ARG A 115 -42.56 14.00 -22.28
C ARG A 115 -41.36 14.88 -22.51
N TYR A 116 -41.44 15.77 -23.46
CA TYR A 116 -40.39 16.70 -23.81
C TYR A 116 -40.03 17.62 -22.61
N LEU A 117 -38.76 17.65 -22.26
CA LEU A 117 -38.20 18.52 -21.24
C LEU A 117 -37.37 19.65 -21.87
N GLY A 118 -36.51 19.33 -22.82
CA GLY A 118 -35.62 20.27 -23.48
C GLY A 118 -34.69 19.61 -24.48
N VAL A 119 -33.65 20.30 -24.89
CA VAL A 119 -32.62 19.82 -25.81
C VAL A 119 -31.28 19.81 -25.12
N GLY A 120 -30.51 18.73 -25.32
CA GLY A 120 -29.11 18.64 -24.86
C GLY A 120 -28.17 18.75 -26.07
N THR A 121 -26.96 19.23 -25.81
CA THR A 121 -25.90 19.29 -26.82
C THR A 121 -24.65 18.52 -26.33
N ALA A 122 -23.95 17.90 -27.29
CA ALA A 122 -22.69 17.21 -26.97
C ALA A 122 -21.64 18.14 -26.31
N LEU A 123 -21.64 19.43 -26.68
CA LEU A 123 -20.71 20.41 -26.13
C LEU A 123 -20.92 20.60 -24.64
N GLN A 124 -22.16 20.71 -24.16
CA GLN A 124 -22.48 20.90 -22.73
C GLN A 124 -21.98 19.71 -21.90
N ILE A 125 -22.13 18.51 -22.41
CA ILE A 125 -21.71 17.30 -21.70
C ILE A 125 -20.18 17.15 -21.70
N VAL A 126 -19.50 17.46 -22.80
CA VAL A 126 -18.03 17.49 -22.84
C VAL A 126 -17.47 18.52 -21.85
N GLN A 127 -18.08 19.70 -21.78
CA GLN A 127 -17.67 20.74 -20.82
C GLN A 127 -17.88 20.29 -19.37
N ALA A 128 -19.00 19.67 -19.08
CA ALA A 128 -19.29 19.16 -17.73
C ALA A 128 -18.37 17.98 -17.36
N GLY A 129 -18.13 17.07 -18.31
CA GLY A 129 -17.15 15.98 -18.12
C GLY A 129 -15.75 16.53 -17.82
N ALA A 130 -15.30 17.52 -18.58
CA ALA A 130 -14.01 18.18 -18.35
C ALA A 130 -13.92 18.88 -16.97
N ALA A 131 -15.01 19.52 -16.55
CA ALA A 131 -15.07 20.14 -15.23
C ALA A 131 -14.99 19.12 -14.10
N LEU A 132 -15.72 18.01 -14.20
CA LEU A 132 -15.69 16.91 -13.23
C LEU A 132 -14.31 16.24 -13.15
N HIS A 133 -13.68 15.99 -14.30
CA HIS A 133 -12.32 15.44 -14.34
C HIS A 133 -11.30 16.37 -13.69
N ARG A 134 -11.42 17.68 -13.91
CA ARG A 134 -10.56 18.67 -13.27
C ARG A 134 -10.75 18.67 -11.76
N GLN A 135 -11.98 18.67 -11.28
CA GLN A 135 -12.27 18.62 -9.85
C GLN A 135 -11.69 17.35 -9.20
N ARG A 136 -11.90 16.19 -9.82
CA ARG A 136 -11.33 14.93 -9.30
C ARG A 136 -9.80 14.93 -9.29
N ALA A 137 -9.16 15.52 -10.30
CA ALA A 137 -7.71 15.64 -10.35
C ALA A 137 -7.18 16.56 -9.22
N GLU A 138 -7.88 17.65 -8.92
CA GLU A 138 -7.56 18.55 -7.81
C GLU A 138 -7.72 17.87 -6.44
N GLU A 139 -8.82 17.13 -6.25
CA GLU A 139 -9.09 16.35 -5.02
C GLU A 139 -8.02 15.25 -4.82
N MET A 140 -7.69 14.49 -5.87
CA MET A 140 -6.63 13.48 -5.80
C MET A 140 -5.25 14.10 -5.55
N GLY A 141 -4.97 15.25 -6.14
CA GLY A 141 -3.72 16.00 -5.91
C GLY A 141 -3.62 16.54 -4.48
N ALA A 142 -4.71 16.95 -3.87
CA ALA A 142 -4.75 17.34 -2.45
C ALA A 142 -4.50 16.16 -1.54
N LEU A 143 -5.22 15.04 -1.75
CA LEU A 143 -5.07 13.82 -0.95
C LEU A 143 -3.65 13.25 -1.05
N ALA A 144 -3.03 13.26 -2.23
CA ALA A 144 -1.65 12.81 -2.41
C ALA A 144 -0.64 13.68 -1.63
N ARG A 145 -0.86 15.00 -1.56
CA ARG A 145 -0.02 15.90 -0.75
C ARG A 145 -0.17 15.65 0.74
N ASP A 146 -1.41 15.46 1.21
CA ASP A 146 -1.69 15.17 2.62
C ASP A 146 -1.08 13.83 3.04
N LEU A 147 -1.19 12.81 2.19
CA LEU A 147 -0.55 11.52 2.43
C LEU A 147 0.98 11.63 2.49
N ALA A 148 1.59 12.34 1.55
CA ALA A 148 3.05 12.54 1.54
C ALA A 148 3.54 13.33 2.77
N ALA A 149 2.75 14.33 3.23
CA ALA A 149 3.07 15.06 4.45
C ALA A 149 2.99 14.18 5.70
N ALA A 150 1.93 13.38 5.83
CA ALA A 150 1.76 12.44 6.94
C ALA A 150 2.86 11.35 6.96
N GLU A 151 3.25 10.83 5.79
CA GLU A 151 4.35 9.89 5.67
C GLU A 151 5.69 10.51 6.08
N ALA A 152 5.97 11.73 5.63
CA ALA A 152 7.19 12.45 6.01
C ALA A 152 7.25 12.71 7.52
N GLU A 153 6.15 13.09 8.15
CA GLU A 153 6.05 13.28 9.61
C GLU A 153 6.26 11.96 10.37
N ALA A 154 5.64 10.87 9.91
CA ALA A 154 5.81 9.54 10.50
C ALA A 154 7.27 9.06 10.43
N VAL A 155 7.95 9.25 9.30
CA VAL A 155 9.38 8.93 9.12
C VAL A 155 10.24 9.80 10.02
N ALA A 156 9.99 11.10 10.10
CA ALA A 156 10.75 12.02 10.96
C ALA A 156 10.59 11.64 12.44
N SER A 157 9.36 11.34 12.89
CA SER A 157 9.08 10.87 14.25
C SER A 157 9.80 9.55 14.57
N SER A 158 9.76 8.59 13.64
CA SER A 158 10.46 7.31 13.81
C SER A 158 11.98 7.49 13.91
N ARG A 159 12.56 8.37 13.10
CA ARG A 159 13.99 8.71 13.17
C ARG A 159 14.37 9.34 14.51
N ALA A 160 13.63 10.35 14.94
CA ALA A 160 13.88 11.02 16.21
C ALA A 160 13.80 10.04 17.41
N LYS A 161 12.82 9.12 17.38
CA LYS A 161 12.71 8.06 18.38
C LYS A 161 13.91 7.12 18.38
N SER A 162 14.43 6.77 17.21
CA SER A 162 15.59 5.88 17.07
C SER A 162 16.88 6.56 17.54
N GLU A 163 17.09 7.83 17.21
CA GLU A 163 18.22 8.63 17.68
C GLU A 163 18.19 8.81 19.20
N PHE A 164 17.03 9.14 19.77
CA PHE A 164 16.86 9.24 21.21
C PHE A 164 17.23 7.94 21.92
N LEU A 165 16.72 6.81 21.43
CA LEU A 165 17.03 5.49 21.99
C LEU A 165 18.53 5.16 21.87
N ALA A 166 19.18 5.55 20.76
CA ALA A 166 20.62 5.34 20.58
C ALA A 166 21.45 6.10 21.62
N VAL A 167 21.13 7.37 21.85
CA VAL A 167 21.79 8.19 22.89
C VAL A 167 21.54 7.60 24.27
N MET A 168 20.28 7.30 24.61
CA MET A 168 19.92 6.72 25.90
C MET A 168 20.61 5.38 26.18
N SER A 169 20.75 4.54 25.15
CA SER A 169 21.48 3.27 25.30
C SER A 169 22.95 3.49 25.65
N HIS A 170 23.58 4.44 24.99
CA HIS A 170 24.99 4.76 25.30
C HIS A 170 25.14 5.26 26.75
N GLU A 171 24.25 6.18 27.16
CA GLU A 171 24.25 6.76 28.49
C GLU A 171 23.90 5.75 29.60
N ILE A 172 23.12 4.71 29.30
CA ILE A 172 22.82 3.62 30.24
C ILE A 172 23.95 2.56 30.23
N ARG A 173 24.51 2.26 29.07
CA ARG A 173 25.58 1.24 28.92
C ARG A 173 26.82 1.59 29.73
N THR A 174 27.22 2.84 29.76
CA THR A 174 28.42 3.32 30.41
C THR A 174 28.41 3.07 31.94
N PRO A 175 27.41 3.56 32.72
CA PRO A 175 27.34 3.27 34.15
C PRO A 175 27.10 1.79 34.44
N LEU A 176 26.32 1.09 33.60
CA LEU A 176 26.04 -0.33 33.77
C LEU A 176 27.32 -1.19 33.61
N ASN A 177 28.16 -0.89 32.63
CA ASN A 177 29.46 -1.53 32.45
C ASN A 177 30.39 -1.26 33.66
N GLY A 178 30.29 -0.08 34.26
CA GLY A 178 30.99 0.23 35.50
C GLY A 178 30.54 -0.67 36.65
N VAL A 179 29.24 -0.83 36.88
CA VAL A 179 28.66 -1.73 37.89
C VAL A 179 29.08 -3.18 37.65
N LEU A 180 28.97 -3.65 36.40
CA LEU A 180 29.37 -5.02 36.01
C LEU A 180 30.89 -5.25 36.24
N GLY A 181 31.72 -4.26 35.89
CA GLY A 181 33.17 -4.33 36.11
C GLY A 181 33.53 -4.49 37.59
N VAL A 182 32.87 -3.70 38.47
CA VAL A 182 33.03 -3.83 39.91
C VAL A 182 32.54 -5.18 40.41
N ALA A 183 31.36 -5.62 39.98
CA ALA A 183 30.81 -6.93 40.37
C ALA A 183 31.73 -8.10 39.95
N ALA A 184 32.29 -8.05 38.73
CA ALA A 184 33.24 -9.05 38.23
C ALA A 184 34.57 -9.06 39.04
N LEU A 185 35.05 -7.88 39.48
CA LEU A 185 36.20 -7.79 40.38
C LEU A 185 35.88 -8.34 41.77
N MET A 186 34.66 -8.09 42.25
CA MET A 186 34.21 -8.66 43.55
C MET A 186 34.14 -10.19 43.45
N GLU A 187 33.56 -10.77 42.39
CA GLU A 187 33.48 -12.21 42.16
C GLU A 187 34.85 -12.89 42.24
N LYS A 188 35.89 -12.26 41.64
CA LYS A 188 37.26 -12.78 41.63
C LYS A 188 37.95 -12.68 42.99
N LYS A 189 37.62 -11.67 43.83
CA LYS A 189 38.29 -11.39 45.12
C LYS A 189 37.51 -11.85 46.33
N LEU A 190 36.29 -12.37 46.12
CA LEU A 190 35.40 -12.72 47.22
C LEU A 190 35.86 -14.03 47.86
N GLU A 191 36.26 -13.94 49.13
CA GLU A 191 36.63 -15.09 49.96
C GLU A 191 35.40 -15.79 50.58
N GLN A 192 34.31 -15.04 50.72
CA GLN A 192 33.06 -15.53 51.31
C GLN A 192 32.19 -16.21 50.27
N GLU A 193 32.16 -17.51 50.24
CA GLU A 193 31.38 -18.34 49.31
C GLU A 193 29.87 -18.02 49.34
N GLU A 194 29.33 -17.63 50.50
CA GLU A 194 27.91 -17.30 50.70
C GLU A 194 27.50 -16.06 49.90
N LEU A 195 28.39 -15.15 49.59
CA LEU A 195 28.11 -13.92 48.84
C LEU A 195 28.23 -14.08 47.30
N ARG A 196 28.88 -15.12 46.82
CA ARG A 196 29.07 -15.37 45.38
C ARG A 196 27.78 -15.44 44.60
N PRO A 197 26.69 -16.11 45.08
CA PRO A 197 25.42 -16.15 44.33
C PRO A 197 24.82 -14.77 44.12
N TYR A 198 24.95 -13.86 45.11
CA TYR A 198 24.43 -12.50 44.98
C TYR A 198 25.23 -11.68 43.98
N VAL A 199 26.56 -11.80 43.94
CA VAL A 199 27.39 -11.14 42.95
C VAL A 199 27.08 -11.65 41.54
N ARG A 200 26.93 -12.96 41.37
CA ARG A 200 26.49 -13.57 40.09
C ARG A 200 25.14 -13.06 39.66
N THR A 201 24.16 -12.94 40.57
CA THR A 201 22.84 -12.39 40.27
C THR A 201 22.94 -10.95 39.73
N VAL A 202 23.82 -10.12 40.28
CA VAL A 202 24.07 -8.75 39.81
C VAL A 202 24.66 -8.75 38.40
N ILE A 203 25.66 -9.63 38.15
CA ILE A 203 26.30 -9.75 36.83
C ILE A 203 25.29 -10.23 35.80
N ASP A 204 24.53 -11.29 36.07
CA ASP A 204 23.55 -11.86 35.15
C ASP A 204 22.43 -10.88 34.83
N SER A 205 21.94 -10.17 35.86
CA SER A 205 20.90 -9.13 35.68
C SER A 205 21.39 -7.97 34.82
N GLY A 206 22.60 -7.48 35.08
CA GLY A 206 23.20 -6.39 34.32
C GLY A 206 23.48 -6.77 32.86
N GLN A 207 23.99 -7.98 32.61
CA GLN A 207 24.19 -8.49 31.26
C GLN A 207 22.87 -8.67 30.53
N SER A 208 21.82 -9.09 31.23
CA SER A 208 20.48 -9.22 30.68
C SER A 208 19.90 -7.85 30.26
N LEU A 209 20.10 -6.83 31.10
CA LEU A 209 19.68 -5.46 30.81
C LEU A 209 20.43 -4.88 29.61
N LEU A 210 21.74 -5.12 29.48
CA LEU A 210 22.52 -4.69 28.30
C LEU A 210 22.02 -5.34 27.03
N ARG A 211 21.67 -6.63 27.05
CA ARG A 211 21.07 -7.32 25.90
C ARG A 211 19.74 -6.70 25.52
N LEU A 212 18.84 -6.53 26.49
CA LEU A 212 17.52 -5.91 26.25
C LEU A 212 17.62 -4.52 25.63
N LEU A 213 18.56 -3.72 26.11
CA LEU A 213 18.80 -2.38 25.60
C LEU A 213 19.32 -2.40 24.15
N THR A 214 20.24 -3.32 23.83
CA THR A 214 20.78 -3.51 22.48
C THR A 214 19.67 -4.00 21.53
N ASP A 215 18.89 -4.98 21.96
CA ASP A 215 17.77 -5.53 21.20
C ASP A 215 16.70 -4.47 20.90
N ALA A 216 16.36 -3.63 21.87
CA ALA A 216 15.40 -2.53 21.68
C ALA A 216 15.91 -1.48 20.70
N LEU A 217 17.22 -1.20 20.71
CA LEU A 217 17.86 -0.30 19.76
C LEU A 217 17.85 -0.87 18.33
N ASP A 218 18.30 -2.12 18.19
CA ASP A 218 18.32 -2.78 16.88
C ASP A 218 16.90 -2.82 16.29
N MET A 219 15.90 -3.14 17.10
CA MET A 219 14.49 -3.11 16.70
C MET A 219 14.03 -1.72 16.25
N SER A 220 14.40 -0.67 17.02
CA SER A 220 14.04 0.71 16.67
C SER A 220 14.71 1.16 15.36
N ARG A 221 15.99 0.85 15.17
CA ARG A 221 16.72 1.16 13.93
C ARG A 221 16.18 0.43 12.74
N ALA A 222 15.86 -0.85 12.90
CA ALA A 222 15.30 -1.67 11.83
C ALA A 222 13.90 -1.18 11.42
N SER A 223 13.03 -0.85 12.38
CA SER A 223 11.69 -0.28 12.13
C SER A 223 11.74 1.10 11.45
N ALA A 224 12.80 1.89 11.70
CA ALA A 224 13.04 3.17 11.04
C ALA A 224 13.71 3.04 9.65
N GLY A 225 13.98 1.81 9.19
CA GLY A 225 14.70 1.58 7.95
C GLY A 225 16.21 1.90 8.01
N MET A 226 16.74 2.19 9.20
CA MET A 226 18.12 2.63 9.41
C MET A 226 19.10 1.49 9.71
N LEU A 227 18.69 0.24 9.67
CA LEU A 227 19.59 -0.89 9.80
C LEU A 227 20.45 -0.97 8.54
N THR A 228 21.71 -0.57 8.63
CA THR A 228 22.71 -0.72 7.57
C THR A 228 23.43 -2.04 7.76
N LEU A 229 23.63 -2.77 6.65
CA LEU A 229 24.45 -3.98 6.64
C LEU A 229 25.88 -3.63 6.27
N GLU A 230 26.84 -4.15 7.00
CA GLU A 230 28.27 -4.05 6.73
C GLU A 230 28.76 -5.35 6.10
N GLU A 231 28.62 -5.45 4.79
CA GLU A 231 29.00 -6.66 4.05
C GLU A 231 30.53 -6.74 3.87
N GLU A 232 31.09 -7.75 4.48
CA GLU A 232 32.53 -8.07 4.41
C GLU A 232 32.73 -9.54 3.99
N PRO A 233 33.94 -9.92 3.53
CA PRO A 233 34.27 -11.33 3.33
C PRO A 233 34.14 -12.09 4.64
N LEU A 234 33.22 -13.04 4.70
CA LEU A 234 32.88 -13.83 5.88
C LEU A 234 33.16 -15.31 5.65
N ASN A 235 33.89 -15.94 6.59
CA ASN A 235 34.09 -17.38 6.59
C ASN A 235 33.03 -18.06 7.46
N LEU A 236 32.09 -18.78 6.84
CA LEU A 236 31.01 -19.48 7.53
C LEU A 236 31.51 -20.62 8.43
N SER A 237 32.67 -21.24 8.12
CA SER A 237 33.30 -22.24 9.02
C SER A 237 33.76 -21.61 10.33
N ALA A 238 34.28 -20.39 10.27
CA ALA A 238 34.66 -19.66 11.49
C ALA A 238 33.43 -19.28 12.32
N VAL A 239 32.34 -18.89 11.66
CA VAL A 239 31.07 -18.62 12.36
C VAL A 239 30.57 -19.88 13.06
N ALA A 240 30.55 -21.04 12.38
CA ALA A 240 30.16 -22.32 12.96
C ALA A 240 30.99 -22.67 14.18
N PHE A 241 32.32 -22.51 14.08
CA PHE A 241 33.25 -22.75 15.20
C PHE A 241 32.96 -21.82 16.38
N ASP A 242 32.74 -20.54 16.16
CA ASP A 242 32.45 -19.56 17.21
C ASP A 242 31.12 -19.89 17.93
N ILE A 243 30.09 -20.30 17.20
CA ILE A 243 28.80 -20.71 17.77
C ILE A 243 28.96 -21.97 18.62
N ASP A 244 29.70 -22.95 18.12
CA ASP A 244 29.98 -24.18 18.88
C ASP A 244 30.74 -23.88 20.19
N ALA A 245 31.82 -23.12 20.13
CA ALA A 245 32.63 -22.75 21.27
C ALA A 245 31.86 -21.95 22.33
N LEU A 246 30.94 -21.08 21.87
CA LEU A 246 30.13 -20.24 22.77
C LEU A 246 29.08 -21.03 23.54
N TRP A 247 28.42 -21.98 22.87
CA TRP A 247 27.20 -22.60 23.41
C TRP A 247 27.42 -24.01 23.97
N ARG A 248 28.54 -24.71 23.64
CA ARG A 248 28.81 -26.08 24.06
C ARG A 248 28.78 -26.26 25.57
N ALA A 249 29.51 -25.45 26.31
CA ALA A 249 29.53 -25.54 27.77
C ALA A 249 28.15 -25.36 28.39
N ARG A 250 27.33 -24.46 27.81
CA ARG A 250 25.99 -24.19 28.31
C ARG A 250 24.99 -25.31 27.98
N ALA A 251 25.19 -25.98 26.86
CA ALA A 251 24.42 -27.19 26.51
C ALA A 251 24.76 -28.35 27.45
N GLU A 252 26.06 -28.54 27.74
CA GLU A 252 26.55 -29.57 28.67
C GLU A 252 26.04 -29.35 30.09
N GLU A 253 26.03 -28.10 30.57
CA GLU A 253 25.46 -27.74 31.90
C GLU A 253 23.97 -28.14 32.00
N LYS A 254 23.26 -28.13 30.90
CA LYS A 254 21.83 -28.55 30.79
C LYS A 254 21.65 -30.04 30.45
N ALA A 255 22.74 -30.80 30.32
CA ALA A 255 22.72 -32.17 29.82
C ALA A 255 22.04 -32.34 28.43
N LEU A 256 22.17 -31.32 27.55
CA LEU A 256 21.69 -31.34 26.17
C LEU A 256 22.85 -31.58 25.20
N SER A 257 22.57 -32.31 24.10
CA SER A 257 23.55 -32.43 23.02
C SER A 257 23.52 -31.18 22.14
N LEU A 258 24.68 -30.63 21.76
CA LEU A 258 24.83 -29.61 20.75
C LEU A 258 25.64 -30.15 19.57
N THR A 259 25.07 -30.13 18.38
CA THR A 259 25.72 -30.59 17.14
C THR A 259 25.74 -29.44 16.13
N VAL A 260 26.93 -29.04 15.69
CA VAL A 260 27.07 -28.05 14.61
C VAL A 260 27.47 -28.78 13.32
N ARG A 261 26.70 -28.62 12.26
CA ARG A 261 26.91 -29.22 10.93
C ARG A 261 27.20 -28.13 9.92
N THR A 262 28.10 -28.42 8.99
CA THR A 262 28.45 -27.48 7.91
C THR A 262 28.47 -28.21 6.58
N GLU A 263 27.85 -27.62 5.55
CA GLU A 263 27.85 -28.14 4.18
C GLU A 263 28.00 -26.94 3.22
N PHE A 264 29.19 -26.80 2.64
CA PHE A 264 29.53 -25.63 1.81
C PHE A 264 29.82 -26.05 0.36
N GLU A 265 28.78 -26.28 -0.44
CA GLU A 265 28.88 -26.59 -1.86
C GLU A 265 29.52 -25.42 -2.63
N ALA A 266 29.13 -24.19 -2.31
CA ALA A 266 29.70 -22.97 -2.90
C ALA A 266 31.02 -22.50 -2.23
N GLY A 267 31.56 -23.31 -1.29
CA GLY A 267 32.67 -22.92 -0.43
C GLY A 267 32.22 -22.13 0.82
N PRO A 268 33.15 -21.99 1.82
CA PRO A 268 32.82 -21.38 3.10
C PRO A 268 32.84 -19.84 3.08
N TRP A 269 33.31 -19.19 2.01
CA TRP A 269 33.47 -17.74 1.95
C TRP A 269 32.30 -17.09 1.22
N VAL A 270 31.67 -16.14 1.90
CA VAL A 270 30.58 -15.34 1.37
C VAL A 270 30.78 -13.85 1.69
N ARG A 271 30.08 -12.95 0.99
CA ARG A 271 29.99 -11.54 1.40
C ARG A 271 28.72 -11.37 2.20
N ALA A 272 28.85 -11.02 3.46
CA ALA A 272 27.72 -10.83 4.35
C ALA A 272 28.13 -10.04 5.59
N ASP A 273 27.17 -9.55 6.36
CA ASP A 273 27.39 -8.96 7.68
C ASP A 273 27.54 -10.08 8.73
N GLY A 274 28.79 -10.37 9.07
CA GLY A 274 29.13 -11.43 10.02
C GLY A 274 28.61 -11.18 11.43
N MET A 275 28.50 -9.91 11.84
CA MET A 275 27.94 -9.57 13.15
C MET A 275 26.45 -9.88 13.20
N ARG A 276 25.70 -9.57 12.16
CA ARG A 276 24.26 -9.84 12.08
C ARG A 276 23.97 -11.34 11.96
N ILE A 277 24.75 -12.07 11.19
CA ILE A 277 24.64 -13.54 11.12
C ILE A 277 24.88 -14.18 12.50
N LYS A 278 25.91 -13.77 13.21
CA LYS A 278 26.18 -14.25 14.58
C LYS A 278 25.07 -13.86 15.55
N GLN A 279 24.52 -12.64 15.44
CA GLN A 279 23.37 -12.18 16.23
C GLN A 279 22.14 -13.08 16.02
N LEU A 280 21.82 -13.37 14.76
CA LEU A 280 20.71 -14.25 14.38
C LEU A 280 20.90 -15.65 14.97
N LEU A 281 22.05 -16.26 14.75
CA LEU A 281 22.36 -17.60 15.28
C LEU A 281 22.33 -17.64 16.82
N ASN A 282 22.91 -16.63 17.50
CA ASN A 282 22.88 -16.55 18.94
C ASN A 282 21.46 -16.44 19.51
N ASN A 283 20.58 -15.71 18.86
CA ASN A 283 19.17 -15.63 19.24
C ASN A 283 18.44 -16.95 19.07
N LEU A 284 18.66 -17.63 17.94
CA LEU A 284 18.01 -18.92 17.65
C LEU A 284 18.53 -20.03 18.57
N VAL A 285 19.86 -20.19 18.70
CA VAL A 285 20.48 -21.20 19.57
C VAL A 285 20.16 -20.95 21.03
N GLY A 286 20.17 -19.70 21.46
CA GLY A 286 19.78 -19.32 22.81
C GLY A 286 18.34 -19.70 23.14
N ASN A 287 17.42 -19.50 22.21
CA ASN A 287 16.01 -19.93 22.34
C ASN A 287 15.90 -21.46 22.35
N ALA A 288 16.56 -22.15 21.42
CA ALA A 288 16.57 -23.60 21.36
C ALA A 288 17.03 -24.23 22.68
N LEU A 289 18.18 -23.82 23.20
CA LEU A 289 18.70 -24.29 24.48
C LEU A 289 17.83 -23.88 25.68
N LYS A 290 17.12 -22.77 25.61
CA LYS A 290 16.23 -22.31 26.66
C LYS A 290 14.98 -23.16 26.79
N PHE A 291 14.36 -23.54 25.67
CA PHE A 291 13.08 -24.24 25.65
C PHE A 291 13.22 -25.77 25.58
N THR A 292 14.39 -26.29 25.20
CA THR A 292 14.67 -27.72 25.22
C THR A 292 14.98 -28.19 26.63
N GLN A 293 14.30 -29.22 27.10
CA GLN A 293 14.49 -29.82 28.42
C GLN A 293 15.29 -31.14 28.36
N SER A 294 15.21 -31.87 27.26
CA SER A 294 15.93 -33.14 27.04
C SER A 294 16.16 -33.36 25.54
N GLY A 295 17.23 -34.09 25.20
CA GLY A 295 17.63 -34.32 23.82
C GLY A 295 18.72 -33.36 23.39
N GLY A 296 18.50 -32.50 22.34
CA GLY A 296 19.56 -31.65 21.86
C GLY A 296 19.13 -30.60 20.84
N VAL A 297 20.13 -29.86 20.40
CA VAL A 297 20.03 -28.79 19.39
C VAL A 297 21.00 -29.09 18.26
N ILE A 298 20.53 -28.97 17.03
CA ILE A 298 21.35 -29.10 15.82
C ILE A 298 21.37 -27.74 15.13
N VAL A 299 22.56 -27.22 14.88
CA VAL A 299 22.80 -25.98 14.12
C VAL A 299 23.40 -26.37 12.78
N SER A 300 22.77 -26.04 11.68
CA SER A 300 23.30 -26.33 10.34
C SER A 300 23.55 -25.02 9.57
N LEU A 301 24.75 -24.93 8.98
CA LEU A 301 25.14 -23.84 8.10
C LEU A 301 25.48 -24.43 6.74
N SER A 302 24.81 -23.98 5.70
CA SER A 302 25.10 -24.45 4.32
C SER A 302 25.21 -23.30 3.34
N SER A 303 25.92 -23.53 2.23
CA SER A 303 26.02 -22.60 1.11
C SER A 303 25.84 -23.34 -0.22
N HIS A 304 24.90 -22.84 -1.04
CA HIS A 304 24.56 -23.43 -2.33
C HIS A 304 24.71 -22.43 -3.45
N LEU A 305 25.16 -22.91 -4.62
CA LEU A 305 25.21 -22.07 -5.83
C LEU A 305 23.81 -21.93 -6.42
N THR A 306 23.43 -20.68 -6.72
CA THR A 306 22.19 -20.35 -7.42
C THR A 306 22.50 -19.51 -8.67
N PRO A 307 21.60 -19.39 -9.65
CA PRO A 307 21.82 -18.55 -10.82
C PRO A 307 22.13 -17.08 -10.48
N ASP A 308 21.62 -16.58 -9.37
CA ASP A 308 21.74 -15.17 -8.93
C ASP A 308 22.89 -14.96 -7.93
N GLY A 309 23.61 -16.03 -7.54
CA GLY A 309 24.71 -15.93 -6.59
C GLY A 309 24.84 -17.11 -5.64
N VAL A 310 25.21 -16.86 -4.40
CA VAL A 310 25.33 -17.87 -3.35
C VAL A 310 24.18 -17.74 -2.36
N ARG A 311 23.41 -18.79 -2.17
CA ARG A 311 22.41 -18.86 -1.11
C ARG A 311 23.06 -19.46 0.14
N VAL A 312 22.93 -18.76 1.26
CA VAL A 312 23.33 -19.25 2.59
C VAL A 312 22.07 -19.69 3.33
N GLU A 313 22.08 -20.90 3.87
CA GLU A 313 20.99 -21.42 4.69
C GLU A 313 21.50 -21.68 6.11
N LEU A 314 20.77 -21.15 7.09
CA LEU A 314 21.07 -21.28 8.51
C LEU A 314 19.85 -21.90 9.18
N THR A 315 20.00 -23.10 9.77
CA THR A 315 18.91 -23.76 10.49
C THR A 315 19.33 -24.07 11.92
N VAL A 316 18.36 -24.00 12.83
CA VAL A 316 18.50 -24.42 14.22
C VAL A 316 17.32 -25.31 14.57
N ASP A 317 17.57 -26.60 14.71
CA ASP A 317 16.58 -27.60 15.06
C ASP A 317 16.72 -27.98 16.53
N ASP A 318 15.63 -27.99 17.29
CA ASP A 318 15.60 -28.37 18.68
C ASP A 318 14.60 -29.49 18.95
N SER A 319 14.84 -30.28 19.99
CA SER A 319 13.95 -31.35 20.44
C SER A 319 12.99 -30.88 21.56
N GLY A 320 12.71 -29.59 21.63
CA GLY A 320 11.82 -28.98 22.61
C GLY A 320 10.33 -29.20 22.30
N PRO A 321 9.44 -28.50 23.00
CA PRO A 321 7.99 -28.68 22.87
C PRO A 321 7.41 -28.16 21.54
N GLY A 322 8.22 -27.54 20.69
CA GLY A 322 7.79 -26.89 19.43
C GLY A 322 6.96 -25.63 19.69
N VAL A 323 6.51 -25.04 18.58
CA VAL A 323 5.68 -23.84 18.58
C VAL A 323 4.23 -24.22 18.28
N PRO A 324 3.25 -23.89 19.17
CA PRO A 324 1.85 -24.11 18.88
C PRO A 324 1.41 -23.39 17.60
N GLU A 325 0.60 -24.03 16.76
CA GLU A 325 0.14 -23.50 15.47
C GLU A 325 -0.50 -22.10 15.62
N ALA A 326 -1.29 -21.89 16.67
CA ALA A 326 -1.90 -20.60 17.00
C ALA A 326 -0.89 -19.48 17.32
N ALA A 327 0.32 -19.82 17.71
CA ALA A 327 1.39 -18.86 18.02
C ALA A 327 2.35 -18.65 16.84
N ALA A 328 2.40 -19.56 15.87
CA ALA A 328 3.35 -19.53 14.75
C ALA A 328 3.31 -18.22 13.96
N ALA A 329 2.14 -17.65 13.77
CA ALA A 329 1.96 -16.37 13.07
C ALA A 329 2.48 -15.16 13.86
N THR A 330 2.55 -15.24 15.17
CA THR A 330 2.84 -14.09 16.05
C THR A 330 4.16 -14.18 16.82
N ILE A 331 4.90 -15.31 16.74
CA ILE A 331 6.18 -15.46 17.46
C ILE A 331 7.26 -14.48 17.00
N PHE A 332 7.13 -13.94 15.79
CA PHE A 332 8.04 -12.92 15.25
C PHE A 332 7.57 -11.49 15.52
N GLU A 333 6.43 -11.29 16.20
CA GLU A 333 5.99 -9.96 16.62
C GLU A 333 6.81 -9.48 17.83
N PRO A 334 7.21 -8.21 17.86
CA PRO A 334 7.95 -7.64 18.98
C PRO A 334 7.19 -7.77 20.29
N PHE A 335 7.92 -8.02 21.38
CA PHE A 335 7.37 -8.17 22.73
C PHE A 335 6.40 -9.34 22.94
N ASN A 336 6.30 -10.24 21.97
CA ASN A 336 5.50 -11.45 22.13
C ASN A 336 6.32 -12.54 22.83
N THR A 337 6.00 -12.79 24.10
CA THR A 337 6.67 -13.82 24.93
C THR A 337 5.88 -15.14 24.99
N GLY A 338 4.76 -15.26 24.27
CA GLY A 338 3.84 -16.38 24.34
C GLY A 338 3.11 -16.44 25.69
N LYS A 339 2.21 -17.43 25.84
CA LYS A 339 1.46 -17.65 27.11
C LYS A 339 2.32 -18.18 28.28
N ALA A 340 3.59 -18.41 28.06
CA ALA A 340 4.54 -18.85 29.07
C ALA A 340 5.20 -17.65 29.77
N GLY A 341 4.40 -16.81 30.41
CA GLY A 341 4.87 -15.78 31.34
C GLY A 341 5.51 -16.40 32.59
N ARG A 342 6.53 -17.29 32.41
CA ARG A 342 7.35 -17.83 33.51
C ARG A 342 8.59 -16.95 33.67
N GLU A 343 9.03 -16.80 34.92
CA GLU A 343 10.30 -16.17 35.28
C GLU A 343 11.43 -16.68 34.36
N GLY A 344 12.09 -15.78 33.64
CA GLY A 344 13.14 -16.09 32.66
C GLY A 344 12.72 -15.97 31.18
N ALA A 345 11.47 -15.63 30.85
CA ALA A 345 11.11 -15.27 29.47
C ALA A 345 11.80 -13.94 29.12
N GLY A 346 12.67 -13.94 28.10
CA GLY A 346 13.30 -12.70 27.60
C GLY A 346 12.24 -11.71 27.10
N ALA A 347 12.65 -10.51 26.67
CA ALA A 347 11.74 -9.43 26.25
C ALA A 347 10.86 -9.73 25.02
N GLY A 348 10.99 -10.89 24.39
CA GLY A 348 10.24 -11.22 23.17
C GLY A 348 10.71 -10.43 21.94
N LEU A 349 11.95 -9.93 21.94
CA LEU A 349 12.52 -9.16 20.82
C LEU A 349 13.41 -10.01 19.90
N GLY A 350 14.02 -11.09 20.40
CA GLY A 350 15.03 -11.85 19.66
C GLY A 350 14.55 -12.41 18.32
N LEU A 351 13.36 -13.02 18.27
CA LEU A 351 12.81 -13.55 17.01
C LEU A 351 12.37 -12.45 16.05
N ALA A 352 11.83 -11.34 16.57
CA ALA A 352 11.50 -10.18 15.75
C ALA A 352 12.75 -9.58 15.08
N ILE A 353 13.86 -9.52 15.81
CA ILE A 353 15.17 -9.08 15.28
C ILE A 353 15.68 -10.08 14.24
N CYS A 354 15.56 -11.39 14.49
CA CYS A 354 15.95 -12.41 13.50
C CYS A 354 15.21 -12.22 12.17
N ARG A 355 13.90 -12.01 12.20
CA ARG A 355 13.09 -11.73 11.02
C ARG A 355 13.58 -10.49 10.28
N GLN A 356 13.79 -9.38 10.99
CA GLN A 356 14.24 -8.14 10.37
C GLN A 356 15.65 -8.23 9.77
N ILE A 357 16.57 -8.96 10.41
CA ILE A 357 17.89 -9.22 9.85
C ILE A 357 17.75 -10.05 8.57
N ALA A 358 16.97 -11.13 8.58
CA ALA A 358 16.76 -11.98 7.41
C ALA A 358 16.14 -11.17 6.24
N GLU A 359 15.05 -10.42 6.48
CA GLU A 359 14.40 -9.57 5.48
C GLU A 359 15.36 -8.52 4.88
N ARG A 360 16.30 -7.99 5.69
CA ARG A 360 17.30 -7.02 5.20
C ARG A 360 18.45 -7.67 4.41
N MET A 361 18.64 -8.97 4.58
CA MET A 361 19.63 -9.78 3.86
C MET A 361 18.99 -10.56 2.69
N ASP A 362 17.80 -10.15 2.23
CA ASP A 362 17.02 -10.76 1.14
C ASP A 362 16.67 -12.23 1.42
N GLY A 363 16.44 -12.55 2.71
CA GLY A 363 16.08 -13.88 3.22
C GLY A 363 14.61 -14.01 3.60
#